data_f38d18a129daa5f35ddfdf9f6c6589fc
#
_entry.id   f38d18a129daa5f35ddfdf9f6c6589fc
#
_cell.length_a   1.000
_cell.length_b   1.000
_cell.length_c   1.000
_cell.angle_alpha   90.00
_cell.angle_beta   90.00
_cell.angle_gamma   90.00
#
_symmetry.space_group_name_H-M   'P 1'
#
loop_
_entity.id
_entity.type
_entity.pdbx_description
1 polymer ?
#
loop_
_entity_poly.entity_id
_entity_poly.type
_entity_poly.pdbx_seq_one_letter_code
_entity_poly.pdbx_strand_id
1 'polypeptide(L)'
;MNFFKLAERSVLRKPVKSILLLLIVFVISTLLLSGMSCRNASVEVQDKTRQAIGAGFLLEKNDEYRAKRINELSEKLGEKEGALDGYYQKKIVVNGSINWNTGTTNSFETLNLKDIEKISETEGISDYNITTAITAVNPVNFRRIEDKDTDQSADEGGVSLIGNRDMKMDTNVLSGNLRIKEGRMVQPDDTDVCVISQELAQADNLKIGDKLSFNDYHDKENSPAAEAEIIGIYQVSQKMSPLMQGDTYRSENVIFTDLYFPQKAEGETSPLFQRAYFKVGNVNDYDTVKERIKEADIDWQQYDLIDNNGNSETMSSNFNDLDKISETMIAVISAAGFFILIFVFLFWIKNRVHEIGVFLSLGISRPAIIGQIWTEAVMTAFLSVLLSFAIAPAVSRTAADYLVARQVQQAEEKAENDSGKVATEYTAPQQNVQKVNVTITPAMYLADGAGVLLLITSSVMISGISVLKRNPKDILSEMS
;
A
#
# COMPACT_ATOMS: atom_id res chain seq x y z
N MET A 1 -58.83 -2.08 11.24
CA MET A 1 -58.52 -2.31 9.82
C MET A 1 -57.16 -3.04 9.77
N ASN A 2 -57.09 -4.21 9.13
CA ASN A 2 -55.85 -4.99 9.12
C ASN A 2 -55.01 -4.51 7.91
N PHE A 3 -54.15 -3.53 8.14
CA PHE A 3 -53.33 -2.88 7.11
C PHE A 3 -52.53 -3.89 6.28
N PHE A 4 -52.08 -4.99 6.91
CA PHE A 4 -51.31 -6.03 6.24
C PHE A 4 -52.09 -6.74 5.14
N LYS A 5 -53.34 -7.17 5.42
CA LYS A 5 -54.19 -7.82 4.40
C LYS A 5 -54.61 -6.88 3.28
N LEU A 6 -54.76 -5.59 3.57
CA LEU A 6 -55.05 -4.56 2.55
C LEU A 6 -53.85 -4.28 1.65
N ALA A 7 -52.62 -4.22 2.24
CA ALA A 7 -51.39 -4.05 1.50
C ALA A 7 -51.11 -5.23 0.57
N GLU A 8 -51.25 -6.46 1.07
CA GLU A 8 -51.06 -7.68 0.28
C GLU A 8 -52.01 -7.69 -0.96
N ARG A 9 -53.28 -7.41 -0.76
CA ARG A 9 -54.25 -7.34 -1.87
C ARG A 9 -53.97 -6.21 -2.85
N SER A 10 -53.43 -5.07 -2.36
CA SER A 10 -53.08 -3.92 -3.20
C SER A 10 -51.87 -4.25 -4.08
N VAL A 11 -50.85 -4.87 -3.53
CA VAL A 11 -49.62 -5.31 -4.23
C VAL A 11 -49.98 -6.29 -5.36
N LEU A 12 -50.85 -7.27 -5.08
CA LEU A 12 -51.27 -8.28 -6.07
C LEU A 12 -52.19 -7.71 -7.16
N ARG A 13 -53.02 -6.70 -6.84
CA ARG A 13 -53.96 -6.10 -7.81
C ARG A 13 -53.32 -5.08 -8.76
N LYS A 14 -52.15 -4.53 -8.42
CA LYS A 14 -51.45 -3.52 -9.23
C LYS A 14 -50.01 -3.99 -9.57
N PRO A 15 -49.84 -5.12 -10.29
CA PRO A 15 -48.56 -5.80 -10.43
C PRO A 15 -47.49 -4.92 -11.09
N VAL A 16 -47.85 -4.14 -12.12
CA VAL A 16 -46.88 -3.29 -12.83
C VAL A 16 -46.20 -2.26 -11.90
N LYS A 17 -46.99 -1.66 -10.98
CA LYS A 17 -46.45 -0.68 -10.02
C LYS A 17 -45.57 -1.35 -8.96
N SER A 18 -46.02 -2.50 -8.47
CA SER A 18 -45.25 -3.25 -7.46
C SER A 18 -43.96 -3.80 -8.04
N ILE A 19 -43.96 -4.28 -9.27
CA ILE A 19 -42.74 -4.75 -9.97
C ILE A 19 -41.81 -3.58 -10.23
N LEU A 20 -42.30 -2.39 -10.62
CA LEU A 20 -41.44 -1.22 -10.82
C LEU A 20 -40.71 -0.81 -9.52
N LEU A 21 -41.49 -0.73 -8.41
CA LEU A 21 -40.87 -0.43 -7.10
C LEU A 21 -39.90 -1.52 -6.67
N LEU A 22 -40.26 -2.79 -6.87
CA LEU A 22 -39.38 -3.92 -6.59
C LEU A 22 -38.04 -3.80 -7.34
N LEU A 23 -38.10 -3.51 -8.65
CA LEU A 23 -36.87 -3.35 -9.45
C LEU A 23 -36.01 -2.16 -9.01
N ILE A 24 -36.65 -1.01 -8.71
CA ILE A 24 -35.93 0.18 -8.26
C ILE A 24 -35.22 -0.11 -6.91
N VAL A 25 -35.94 -0.63 -5.93
CA VAL A 25 -35.38 -0.95 -4.63
C VAL A 25 -34.35 -2.05 -4.72
N PHE A 26 -34.55 -3.06 -5.56
CA PHE A 26 -33.61 -4.12 -5.83
C PHE A 26 -32.28 -3.57 -6.39
N VAL A 27 -32.33 -2.66 -7.37
CA VAL A 27 -31.12 -2.04 -7.93
C VAL A 27 -30.40 -1.20 -6.87
N ILE A 28 -31.14 -0.36 -6.11
CA ILE A 28 -30.55 0.47 -5.04
C ILE A 28 -29.85 -0.41 -4.00
N SER A 29 -30.53 -1.43 -3.47
CA SER A 29 -29.98 -2.35 -2.46
C SER A 29 -28.76 -3.13 -3.01
N THR A 30 -28.85 -3.64 -4.24
CA THR A 30 -27.72 -4.36 -4.87
C THR A 30 -26.48 -3.46 -5.02
N LEU A 31 -26.67 -2.21 -5.44
CA LEU A 31 -25.58 -1.25 -5.60
C LEU A 31 -25.00 -0.79 -4.24
N LEU A 32 -25.85 -0.60 -3.22
CA LEU A 32 -25.39 -0.28 -1.87
C LEU A 32 -24.58 -1.42 -1.26
N LEU A 33 -25.06 -2.65 -1.36
CA LEU A 33 -24.31 -3.83 -0.90
C LEU A 33 -22.99 -3.99 -1.65
N SER A 34 -22.97 -3.76 -2.97
CA SER A 34 -21.75 -3.80 -3.76
C SER A 34 -20.75 -2.73 -3.33
N GLY A 35 -21.20 -1.50 -3.07
CA GLY A 35 -20.36 -0.42 -2.57
C GLY A 35 -19.75 -0.74 -1.19
N MET A 36 -20.58 -1.21 -0.24
CA MET A 36 -20.13 -1.62 1.08
C MET A 36 -19.14 -2.78 1.01
N SER A 37 -19.38 -3.75 0.14
CA SER A 37 -18.54 -4.92 -0.05
C SER A 37 -17.20 -4.58 -0.68
N CYS A 38 -17.16 -3.69 -1.68
CA CYS A 38 -15.91 -3.17 -2.26
C CYS A 38 -15.10 -2.41 -1.21
N ARG A 39 -15.73 -1.59 -0.38
CA ARG A 39 -15.08 -0.88 0.72
C ARG A 39 -14.42 -1.85 1.71
N ASN A 40 -15.18 -2.83 2.18
CA ASN A 40 -14.65 -3.83 3.12
C ASN A 40 -13.52 -4.64 2.53
N ALA A 41 -13.63 -5.03 1.27
CA ALA A 41 -12.57 -5.75 0.56
C ALA A 41 -11.31 -4.90 0.40
N SER A 42 -11.44 -3.60 0.15
CA SER A 42 -10.31 -2.65 0.10
C SER A 42 -9.58 -2.58 1.44
N VAL A 43 -10.31 -2.44 2.56
CA VAL A 43 -9.74 -2.41 3.92
C VAL A 43 -9.07 -3.76 4.25
N GLU A 44 -9.72 -4.89 3.95
CA GLU A 44 -9.16 -6.22 4.22
C GLU A 44 -7.87 -6.49 3.40
N VAL A 45 -7.82 -6.07 2.14
CA VAL A 45 -6.60 -6.16 1.31
C VAL A 45 -5.51 -5.25 1.86
N GLN A 46 -5.84 -4.04 2.28
CA GLN A 46 -4.90 -3.12 2.91
C GLN A 46 -4.29 -3.73 4.18
N ASP A 47 -5.11 -4.30 5.07
CA ASP A 47 -4.63 -4.93 6.30
C ASP A 47 -3.79 -6.19 6.03
N LYS A 48 -4.23 -7.05 5.12
CA LYS A 48 -3.46 -8.24 4.71
C LYS A 48 -2.16 -7.87 4.02
N THR A 49 -2.14 -6.82 3.22
CA THR A 49 -0.94 -6.34 2.55
C THR A 49 0.03 -5.73 3.56
N ARG A 50 -0.47 -4.93 4.52
CA ARG A 50 0.34 -4.44 5.65
C ARG A 50 0.93 -5.59 6.47
N GLN A 51 0.14 -6.64 6.74
CA GLN A 51 0.62 -7.83 7.45
C GLN A 51 1.63 -8.64 6.64
N ALA A 52 1.43 -8.78 5.33
CA ALA A 52 2.30 -9.57 4.44
C ALA A 52 3.64 -8.86 4.15
N ILE A 53 3.61 -7.55 3.96
CA ILE A 53 4.82 -6.73 3.73
C ILE A 53 5.57 -6.50 5.05
N GLY A 54 4.86 -6.61 6.19
CA GLY A 54 5.39 -6.32 7.52
C GLY A 54 5.46 -4.81 7.74
N ALA A 55 4.51 -4.28 8.50
CA ALA A 55 4.62 -2.92 8.99
C ALA A 55 5.87 -2.78 9.86
N GLY A 56 6.62 -1.71 9.68
CA GLY A 56 7.84 -1.49 10.41
C GLY A 56 8.34 -0.07 10.31
N PHE A 57 9.53 0.15 10.82
CA PHE A 57 10.21 1.43 10.81
C PHE A 57 11.57 1.28 10.18
N LEU A 58 11.98 2.27 9.42
CA LEU A 58 13.32 2.36 8.85
C LEU A 58 14.10 3.44 9.61
N LEU A 59 15.29 3.11 10.05
CA LEU A 59 16.22 4.04 10.68
C LEU A 59 17.33 4.37 9.69
N GLU A 60 17.53 5.64 9.44
CA GLU A 60 18.63 6.18 8.63
C GLU A 60 19.31 7.31 9.37
N LYS A 61 20.50 7.72 8.92
CA LYS A 61 21.14 8.93 9.44
C LYS A 61 20.39 10.18 8.99
N ASN A 62 20.29 11.15 9.90
CA ASN A 62 19.71 12.45 9.59
C ASN A 62 20.69 13.31 8.81
N ASP A 63 20.32 13.72 7.59
CA ASP A 63 21.18 14.48 6.67
C ASP A 63 21.51 15.88 7.19
N GLU A 64 20.58 16.56 7.88
CA GLU A 64 20.80 17.89 8.43
C GLU A 64 21.83 17.82 9.58
N TYR A 65 21.68 16.85 10.46
CA TYR A 65 22.65 16.61 11.55
C TYR A 65 24.02 16.25 10.98
N ARG A 66 24.08 15.38 9.97
CA ARG A 66 25.30 15.00 9.27
C ARG A 66 26.02 16.23 8.71
N ALA A 67 25.30 17.08 7.96
CA ALA A 67 25.86 18.31 7.39
C ALA A 67 26.36 19.28 8.46
N LYS A 68 25.59 19.46 9.54
CA LYS A 68 25.99 20.27 10.70
C LYS A 68 27.29 19.74 11.34
N ARG A 69 27.37 18.41 11.54
CA ARG A 69 28.53 17.78 12.16
C ARG A 69 29.80 17.92 11.29
N ILE A 70 29.68 17.77 9.96
CA ILE A 70 30.76 18.02 9.01
C ILE A 70 31.27 19.45 9.14
N ASN A 71 30.38 20.44 9.17
CA ASN A 71 30.76 21.84 9.33
C ASN A 71 31.50 22.11 10.64
N GLU A 72 30.99 21.58 11.77
CA GLU A 72 31.64 21.69 13.08
C GLU A 72 33.07 21.11 13.10
N LEU A 73 33.27 19.95 12.46
CA LEU A 73 34.55 19.28 12.38
C LEU A 73 35.52 20.02 11.44
N SER A 74 35.01 20.52 10.32
CA SER A 74 35.75 21.37 9.38
C SER A 74 36.22 22.66 10.06
N GLU A 75 35.36 23.34 10.81
CA GLU A 75 35.72 24.54 11.58
C GLU A 75 36.80 24.25 12.65
N LYS A 76 36.71 23.12 13.36
CA LYS A 76 37.71 22.71 14.36
C LYS A 76 39.07 22.41 13.75
N LEU A 77 39.13 21.84 12.56
CA LEU A 77 40.38 21.60 11.82
C LEU A 77 40.93 22.91 11.22
N GLY A 78 40.07 23.83 10.83
CA GLY A 78 40.44 25.09 10.16
C GLY A 78 41.21 24.79 8.86
N GLU A 79 42.27 25.54 8.61
CA GLU A 79 43.14 25.37 7.41
C GLU A 79 44.25 24.33 7.57
N LYS A 80 44.07 23.31 8.41
CA LYS A 80 45.04 22.25 8.67
C LYS A 80 44.62 20.95 8.01
N GLU A 81 45.58 20.26 7.40
CA GLU A 81 45.35 18.86 7.00
C GLU A 81 45.18 17.97 8.25
N GLY A 82 44.27 17.03 8.16
CA GLY A 82 44.07 16.07 9.26
C GLY A 82 42.74 15.34 9.16
N ALA A 83 42.51 14.50 10.18
CA ALA A 83 41.24 13.80 10.38
C ALA A 83 40.77 13.96 11.83
N LEU A 84 39.48 14.10 12.04
CA LEU A 84 38.87 14.25 13.34
C LEU A 84 37.48 13.58 13.33
N ASP A 85 37.25 12.65 14.24
CA ASP A 85 35.96 11.92 14.39
C ASP A 85 35.39 11.39 13.06
N GLY A 86 36.29 10.85 12.19
CA GLY A 86 35.90 10.27 10.91
C GLY A 86 35.69 11.26 9.75
N TYR A 87 35.77 12.57 9.99
CA TYR A 87 35.90 13.58 8.95
C TYR A 87 37.40 13.82 8.65
N TYR A 88 37.75 13.96 7.37
CA TYR A 88 39.11 14.29 6.96
C TYR A 88 39.18 15.42 5.93
N GLN A 89 40.27 16.16 5.91
CA GLN A 89 40.60 17.13 4.88
C GLN A 89 42.09 17.10 4.52
N LYS A 90 42.37 17.08 3.22
CA LYS A 90 43.75 17.08 2.66
C LYS A 90 43.88 18.21 1.64
N LYS A 91 45.04 18.84 1.62
CA LYS A 91 45.37 19.80 0.57
C LYS A 91 45.67 19.09 -0.74
N ILE A 92 45.06 19.52 -1.80
CA ILE A 92 45.40 19.07 -3.15
C ILE A 92 45.71 20.31 -4.01
N VAL A 93 46.64 20.17 -4.94
CA VAL A 93 46.97 21.22 -5.87
C VAL A 93 46.36 20.91 -7.22
N VAL A 94 45.39 21.71 -7.64
CA VAL A 94 44.68 21.57 -8.94
C VAL A 94 44.94 22.82 -9.75
N ASN A 95 45.62 22.67 -10.89
CA ASN A 95 45.97 23.80 -11.78
C ASN A 95 46.73 24.96 -11.08
N GLY A 96 47.61 24.62 -10.10
CA GLY A 96 48.37 25.62 -9.37
C GLY A 96 47.64 26.28 -8.19
N SER A 97 46.36 25.96 -7.99
CA SER A 97 45.56 26.47 -6.87
C SER A 97 45.44 25.39 -5.78
N ILE A 98 45.53 25.83 -4.53
CA ILE A 98 45.34 24.95 -3.37
C ILE A 98 43.82 24.76 -3.16
N ASN A 99 43.37 23.53 -3.24
CA ASN A 99 42.01 23.12 -2.91
C ASN A 99 42.03 22.14 -1.72
N TRP A 100 40.88 22.00 -1.08
CA TRP A 100 40.69 21.00 -0.03
C TRP A 100 39.91 19.79 -0.59
N ASN A 101 40.55 18.62 -0.49
CA ASN A 101 39.84 17.35 -0.65
C ASN A 101 39.30 16.94 0.73
N THR A 102 37.98 16.96 0.89
CA THR A 102 37.32 16.65 2.14
C THR A 102 36.44 15.42 1.97
N GLY A 103 36.30 14.63 3.02
CA GLY A 103 35.47 13.44 3.01
C GLY A 103 35.21 12.88 4.41
N THR A 104 34.48 11.82 4.44
CA THR A 104 34.10 11.07 5.66
C THR A 104 34.51 9.60 5.52
N THR A 105 34.73 8.95 6.65
CA THR A 105 35.03 7.51 6.70
C THR A 105 33.77 6.69 7.00
N ASN A 106 33.81 5.38 6.79
CA ASN A 106 32.75 4.48 7.16
C ASN A 106 32.34 4.61 8.64
N SER A 107 33.30 4.84 9.54
CA SER A 107 33.04 5.06 10.98
C SER A 107 32.22 6.33 11.27
N PHE A 108 32.29 7.37 10.41
CA PHE A 108 31.47 8.55 10.51
C PHE A 108 30.06 8.31 9.95
N GLU A 109 29.96 7.59 8.85
CA GLU A 109 28.71 7.40 8.10
C GLU A 109 27.84 6.25 8.65
N THR A 110 28.44 5.27 9.34
CA THR A 110 27.71 4.08 9.82
C THR A 110 26.69 4.39 10.89
N LEU A 111 25.56 3.68 10.88
CA LEU A 111 24.62 3.65 12.02
C LEU A 111 25.32 2.98 13.24
N ASN A 112 24.95 3.42 14.43
CA ASN A 112 25.47 2.84 15.66
C ASN A 112 24.74 1.53 15.99
N LEU A 113 25.48 0.41 16.02
CA LEU A 113 24.89 -0.90 16.31
C LEU A 113 24.19 -0.96 17.67
N LYS A 114 24.75 -0.31 18.70
CA LYS A 114 24.13 -0.29 20.04
C LYS A 114 22.78 0.43 20.05
N ASP A 115 22.64 1.48 19.25
CA ASP A 115 21.37 2.21 19.16
C ASP A 115 20.33 1.38 18.39
N ILE A 116 20.77 0.65 17.34
CA ILE A 116 19.92 -0.31 16.63
C ILE A 116 19.43 -1.42 17.58
N GLU A 117 20.35 -2.00 18.39
CA GLU A 117 20.00 -3.03 19.38
C GLU A 117 19.00 -2.52 20.40
N LYS A 118 19.20 -1.32 20.97
CA LYS A 118 18.24 -0.70 21.90
C LYS A 118 16.84 -0.54 21.27
N ILE A 119 16.76 -0.11 20.02
CA ILE A 119 15.47 0.00 19.32
C ILE A 119 14.87 -1.40 19.11
N SER A 120 15.68 -2.39 18.74
CA SER A 120 15.19 -3.76 18.49
C SER A 120 14.60 -4.43 19.72
N GLU A 121 15.04 -4.03 20.93
CA GLU A 121 14.53 -4.51 22.23
C GLU A 121 13.20 -3.85 22.64
N THR A 122 12.73 -2.85 21.90
CA THR A 122 11.45 -2.18 22.20
C THR A 122 10.27 -3.14 22.11
N GLU A 123 9.42 -3.14 23.13
CA GLU A 123 8.22 -3.98 23.16
C GLU A 123 7.30 -3.70 21.97
N GLY A 124 6.99 -4.74 21.19
CA GLY A 124 6.20 -4.67 19.96
C GLY A 124 7.03 -4.81 18.69
N ILE A 125 8.36 -4.71 18.75
CA ILE A 125 9.27 -5.10 17.67
C ILE A 125 9.44 -6.62 17.72
N SER A 126 9.19 -7.28 16.59
CA SER A 126 9.29 -8.75 16.49
C SER A 126 10.62 -9.24 15.94
N ASP A 127 11.25 -8.45 15.08
CA ASP A 127 12.54 -8.74 14.47
C ASP A 127 13.11 -7.49 13.78
N TYR A 128 14.38 -7.52 13.36
CA TYR A 128 15.02 -6.41 12.67
C TYR A 128 16.05 -6.86 11.64
N ASN A 129 16.30 -6.04 10.64
CA ASN A 129 17.37 -6.19 9.67
C ASN A 129 18.27 -4.98 9.68
N ILE A 130 19.54 -5.20 9.37
CA ILE A 130 20.53 -4.15 9.10
C ILE A 130 21.01 -4.38 7.68
N THR A 131 21.03 -3.33 6.85
CA THR A 131 21.63 -3.36 5.53
C THR A 131 22.82 -2.41 5.44
N THR A 132 23.86 -2.86 4.75
CA THR A 132 25.01 -1.99 4.45
C THR A 132 24.68 -1.03 3.30
N ALA A 133 25.51 -0.01 3.15
CA ALA A 133 25.57 0.71 1.88
C ALA A 133 25.95 -0.25 0.75
N ILE A 134 25.61 0.14 -0.48
CA ILE A 134 26.06 -0.59 -1.67
C ILE A 134 27.59 -0.40 -1.79
N THR A 135 28.33 -1.51 -1.72
CA THR A 135 29.79 -1.54 -1.80
C THR A 135 30.21 -2.09 -3.15
N ALA A 136 30.94 -1.31 -3.94
CA ALA A 136 31.54 -1.78 -5.18
C ALA A 136 32.81 -2.58 -4.89
N VAL A 137 32.93 -3.79 -5.45
CA VAL A 137 34.10 -4.66 -5.30
C VAL A 137 34.52 -5.24 -6.65
N ASN A 138 35.79 -5.64 -6.77
CA ASN A 138 36.27 -6.28 -7.97
C ASN A 138 36.00 -7.80 -7.92
N PRO A 139 35.33 -8.39 -8.95
CA PRO A 139 35.20 -9.84 -9.10
C PRO A 139 36.54 -10.45 -9.54
N VAL A 140 37.05 -11.44 -8.76
CA VAL A 140 38.37 -12.03 -9.03
C VAL A 140 38.27 -13.31 -9.88
N ASN A 141 37.34 -14.21 -9.56
CA ASN A 141 37.22 -15.53 -10.18
C ASN A 141 35.97 -15.76 -11.04
N PHE A 142 35.19 -14.73 -11.26
CA PHE A 142 34.01 -14.77 -12.11
C PHE A 142 33.87 -13.47 -12.92
N ARG A 143 32.96 -13.45 -13.90
CA ARG A 143 32.73 -12.30 -14.77
C ARG A 143 31.39 -11.64 -14.45
N ARG A 144 31.40 -10.32 -14.35
CA ARG A 144 30.16 -9.53 -14.27
C ARG A 144 29.42 -9.53 -15.61
N ILE A 145 28.16 -9.19 -15.56
CA ILE A 145 27.34 -8.94 -16.76
C ILE A 145 27.62 -7.52 -17.26
N GLU A 146 27.90 -7.39 -18.55
CA GLU A 146 28.20 -6.10 -19.20
C GLU A 146 27.22 -5.83 -20.33
N ASP A 147 26.85 -4.55 -20.48
CA ASP A 147 26.04 -4.04 -21.57
C ASP A 147 26.87 -3.04 -22.39
N LYS A 148 27.02 -3.32 -23.67
CA LYS A 148 27.82 -2.49 -24.59
C LYS A 148 27.27 -1.08 -24.79
N ASP A 149 25.99 -0.87 -24.51
CA ASP A 149 25.31 0.41 -24.67
C ASP A 149 25.33 1.26 -23.38
N THR A 150 25.84 0.70 -22.26
CA THR A 150 25.99 1.42 -21.00
C THR A 150 27.27 2.25 -20.99
N ASP A 151 27.19 3.51 -20.52
CA ASP A 151 28.36 4.35 -20.31
C ASP A 151 29.22 3.83 -19.14
N GLN A 152 30.45 3.39 -19.48
CA GLN A 152 31.41 2.84 -18.55
C GLN A 152 32.49 3.86 -18.13
N SER A 153 32.34 5.14 -18.46
CA SER A 153 33.41 6.14 -18.25
C SER A 153 33.82 6.33 -16.80
N ALA A 154 32.92 6.05 -15.85
CA ALA A 154 33.17 6.14 -14.41
C ALA A 154 33.15 4.76 -13.72
N ASP A 155 33.15 3.66 -14.50
CA ASP A 155 33.04 2.29 -14.01
C ASP A 155 34.38 1.57 -14.11
N GLU A 156 34.93 1.15 -12.97
CA GLU A 156 36.19 0.42 -12.91
C GLU A 156 36.04 -1.12 -13.05
N GLY A 157 34.85 -1.61 -13.40
CA GLY A 157 34.66 -3.04 -13.71
C GLY A 157 34.35 -3.91 -12.48
N GLY A 158 33.54 -3.43 -11.57
CA GLY A 158 33.15 -4.15 -10.35
C GLY A 158 31.76 -4.79 -10.41
N VAL A 159 31.35 -5.31 -9.25
CA VAL A 159 29.99 -5.75 -8.89
C VAL A 159 29.57 -5.05 -7.59
N SER A 160 28.30 -5.02 -7.29
CA SER A 160 27.74 -4.37 -6.09
C SER A 160 27.43 -5.41 -5.01
N LEU A 161 27.99 -5.23 -3.81
CA LEU A 161 27.61 -6.01 -2.63
C LEU A 161 26.65 -5.23 -1.75
N ILE A 162 25.65 -5.94 -1.18
CA ILE A 162 24.73 -5.44 -0.17
C ILE A 162 24.69 -6.46 0.97
N GLY A 163 25.24 -6.08 2.13
CA GLY A 163 25.20 -6.90 3.33
C GLY A 163 23.83 -6.82 4.00
N ASN A 164 23.34 -7.94 4.47
CA ASN A 164 22.09 -8.08 5.21
C ASN A 164 22.30 -8.90 6.48
N ARG A 165 21.72 -8.48 7.62
CA ARG A 165 21.61 -9.33 8.80
C ARG A 165 20.58 -10.46 8.57
N ASP A 166 19.39 -10.11 8.08
CA ASP A 166 18.35 -11.07 7.68
C ASP A 166 17.71 -10.62 6.36
N MET A 167 18.11 -11.26 5.27
CA MET A 167 17.66 -10.92 3.93
C MET A 167 16.15 -11.06 3.74
N LYS A 168 15.44 -11.82 4.59
CA LYS A 168 13.96 -11.91 4.53
C LYS A 168 13.28 -10.56 4.76
N MET A 169 13.97 -9.66 5.46
CA MET A 169 13.51 -8.31 5.74
C MET A 169 14.18 -7.24 4.86
N ASP A 170 14.93 -7.65 3.83
CA ASP A 170 15.38 -6.73 2.79
C ASP A 170 14.17 -6.12 2.05
N THR A 171 14.28 -4.85 1.70
CA THR A 171 13.19 -4.11 1.04
C THR A 171 12.74 -4.74 -0.27
N ASN A 172 13.66 -5.31 -1.07
CA ASN A 172 13.33 -6.01 -2.30
C ASN A 172 12.57 -7.32 -2.06
N VAL A 173 12.84 -7.99 -0.94
CA VAL A 173 12.14 -9.21 -0.54
C VAL A 173 10.77 -8.87 0.02
N LEU A 174 10.69 -7.91 0.94
CA LEU A 174 9.41 -7.47 1.56
C LEU A 174 8.43 -6.94 0.52
N SER A 175 8.91 -6.23 -0.49
CA SER A 175 8.08 -5.75 -1.60
C SER A 175 7.65 -6.85 -2.58
N GLY A 176 8.22 -8.06 -2.46
CA GLY A 176 7.97 -9.16 -3.39
C GLY A 176 8.68 -9.01 -4.74
N ASN A 177 9.55 -8.00 -4.90
CA ASN A 177 10.35 -7.84 -6.12
C ASN A 177 11.37 -8.97 -6.27
N LEU A 178 12.03 -9.35 -5.17
CA LEU A 178 13.05 -10.38 -5.13
C LEU A 178 12.50 -11.69 -4.54
N ARG A 179 12.74 -12.80 -5.23
CA ARG A 179 12.38 -14.14 -4.77
C ARG A 179 13.55 -15.09 -4.97
N ILE A 180 13.78 -15.99 -4.02
CA ILE A 180 14.73 -17.07 -4.17
C ILE A 180 14.18 -18.09 -5.16
N LYS A 181 14.97 -18.43 -6.14
CA LYS A 181 14.70 -19.50 -7.13
C LYS A 181 15.31 -20.84 -6.70
N GLU A 182 16.54 -20.80 -6.17
CA GLU A 182 17.27 -21.98 -5.70
C GLU A 182 18.03 -21.63 -4.41
N GLY A 183 18.15 -22.57 -3.47
CA GLY A 183 18.84 -22.36 -2.21
C GLY A 183 18.03 -21.58 -1.18
N ARG A 184 18.70 -20.68 -0.46
CA ARG A 184 18.10 -19.92 0.65
C ARG A 184 18.60 -18.47 0.70
N MET A 185 17.92 -17.66 1.47
CA MET A 185 18.33 -16.29 1.83
C MET A 185 19.39 -16.30 2.94
N VAL A 186 20.12 -15.18 3.03
CA VAL A 186 21.02 -14.90 4.16
C VAL A 186 20.23 -14.80 5.46
N GLN A 187 20.80 -15.37 6.52
CA GLN A 187 20.24 -15.41 7.88
C GLN A 187 21.21 -14.75 8.89
N PRO A 188 20.74 -14.36 10.09
CA PRO A 188 21.55 -13.58 11.04
C PRO A 188 22.92 -14.17 11.44
N ASP A 189 23.05 -15.48 11.46
CA ASP A 189 24.27 -16.18 11.90
C ASP A 189 25.19 -16.60 10.74
N ASP A 190 24.82 -16.26 9.52
CA ASP A 190 25.63 -16.57 8.34
C ASP A 190 26.89 -15.71 8.28
N THR A 191 27.98 -16.32 7.81
CA THR A 191 29.26 -15.67 7.56
C THR A 191 29.88 -16.18 6.27
N ASP A 192 30.49 -15.26 5.51
CA ASP A 192 31.16 -15.56 4.24
C ASP A 192 30.23 -16.27 3.23
N VAL A 193 29.00 -15.77 3.10
CA VAL A 193 27.97 -16.30 2.18
C VAL A 193 27.44 -15.22 1.24
N CYS A 194 26.95 -15.65 0.08
CA CYS A 194 26.33 -14.75 -0.88
C CYS A 194 25.11 -15.36 -1.59
N VAL A 195 24.25 -14.47 -2.07
CA VAL A 195 23.08 -14.79 -2.90
C VAL A 195 23.17 -13.94 -4.17
N ILE A 196 23.21 -14.60 -5.32
CA ILE A 196 23.46 -13.99 -6.63
C ILE A 196 22.22 -13.96 -7.52
N SER A 197 22.19 -13.10 -8.53
CA SER A 197 21.12 -13.08 -9.52
C SER A 197 21.14 -14.33 -10.39
N GLN A 198 19.97 -14.72 -10.88
CA GLN A 198 19.84 -15.82 -11.84
C GLN A 198 20.63 -15.55 -13.12
N GLU A 199 20.63 -14.30 -13.56
CA GLU A 199 21.33 -13.86 -14.77
C GLU A 199 22.84 -14.04 -14.61
N LEU A 200 23.43 -13.64 -13.48
CA LEU A 200 24.85 -13.81 -13.18
C LEU A 200 25.19 -15.29 -13.07
N ALA A 201 24.36 -16.09 -12.39
CA ALA A 201 24.53 -17.53 -12.28
C ALA A 201 24.57 -18.24 -13.65
N GLN A 202 23.70 -17.82 -14.58
CA GLN A 202 23.64 -18.39 -15.93
C GLN A 202 24.79 -17.93 -16.81
N ALA A 203 25.20 -16.65 -16.72
CA ALA A 203 26.26 -16.09 -17.56
C ALA A 203 27.61 -16.75 -17.30
N ASP A 204 27.90 -17.08 -16.06
CA ASP A 204 29.20 -17.66 -15.66
C ASP A 204 29.09 -19.12 -15.16
N ASN A 205 27.93 -19.76 -15.39
CA ASN A 205 27.64 -21.15 -15.03
C ASN A 205 27.87 -21.50 -13.55
N LEU A 206 27.56 -20.55 -12.65
CA LEU A 206 27.72 -20.64 -11.21
C LEU A 206 26.57 -21.42 -10.57
N LYS A 207 26.88 -22.13 -9.47
CA LYS A 207 25.93 -22.99 -8.75
C LYS A 207 26.04 -22.76 -7.25
N ILE A 208 25.00 -23.19 -6.52
CA ILE A 208 25.04 -23.23 -5.06
C ILE A 208 26.19 -24.11 -4.60
N GLY A 209 26.95 -23.62 -3.62
CA GLY A 209 28.16 -24.21 -3.09
C GLY A 209 29.46 -23.74 -3.76
N ASP A 210 29.38 -23.05 -4.91
CA ASP A 210 30.57 -22.43 -5.50
C ASP A 210 31.00 -21.23 -4.66
N LYS A 211 32.31 -20.92 -4.71
CA LYS A 211 32.89 -19.79 -4.00
C LYS A 211 33.21 -18.67 -4.97
N LEU A 212 32.73 -17.48 -4.67
CA LEU A 212 33.09 -16.24 -5.36
C LEU A 212 34.18 -15.50 -4.58
N SER A 213 35.16 -14.99 -5.30
CA SER A 213 36.27 -14.24 -4.73
C SER A 213 36.18 -12.78 -5.14
N PHE A 214 36.37 -11.89 -4.18
CA PHE A 214 36.26 -10.45 -4.35
C PHE A 214 37.46 -9.76 -3.70
N ASN A 215 37.86 -8.61 -4.23
CA ASN A 215 38.84 -7.74 -3.56
C ASN A 215 38.48 -6.26 -3.80
N ASP A 216 39.32 -5.36 -3.28
CA ASP A 216 39.09 -3.92 -3.35
C ASP A 216 38.92 -3.44 -4.79
N TYR A 217 37.90 -2.64 -4.99
CA TYR A 217 37.50 -2.06 -6.28
C TYR A 217 38.58 -1.13 -6.86
N HIS A 218 39.29 -0.39 -5.99
CA HIS A 218 40.26 0.60 -6.38
C HIS A 218 41.74 0.06 -6.31
N ASP A 219 42.00 -1.04 -5.56
CA ASP A 219 43.32 -1.66 -5.48
C ASP A 219 43.25 -3.17 -5.81
N LYS A 220 42.94 -3.47 -7.04
CA LYS A 220 42.74 -4.86 -7.52
C LYS A 220 43.98 -5.73 -7.46
N GLU A 221 45.18 -5.12 -7.59
CA GLU A 221 46.43 -5.85 -7.69
C GLU A 221 47.02 -6.22 -6.32
N ASN A 222 46.85 -5.36 -5.30
CA ASN A 222 47.53 -5.54 -4.03
C ASN A 222 46.59 -5.94 -2.88
N SER A 223 45.27 -5.76 -3.04
CA SER A 223 44.30 -6.11 -2.00
C SER A 223 44.09 -7.61 -1.87
N PRO A 224 43.98 -8.15 -0.64
CA PRO A 224 43.72 -9.56 -0.44
C PRO A 224 42.28 -9.91 -0.91
N ALA A 225 42.11 -11.09 -1.49
CA ALA A 225 40.79 -11.57 -1.87
C ALA A 225 40.04 -12.14 -0.66
N ALA A 226 38.75 -11.81 -0.57
CA ALA A 226 37.78 -12.42 0.32
C ALA A 226 36.85 -13.36 -0.47
N GLU A 227 36.49 -14.49 0.12
CA GLU A 227 35.65 -15.49 -0.53
C GLU A 227 34.28 -15.61 0.16
N ALA A 228 33.22 -15.73 -0.62
CA ALA A 228 31.87 -16.05 -0.14
C ALA A 228 31.28 -17.24 -0.90
N GLU A 229 30.59 -18.13 -0.18
CA GLU A 229 29.90 -19.28 -0.75
C GLU A 229 28.51 -18.89 -1.27
N ILE A 230 28.17 -19.31 -2.46
CA ILE A 230 26.84 -19.12 -3.04
C ILE A 230 25.84 -20.03 -2.30
N ILE A 231 24.95 -19.45 -1.50
CA ILE A 231 23.89 -20.18 -0.77
C ILE A 231 22.50 -20.04 -1.41
N GLY A 232 22.34 -19.11 -2.34
CA GLY A 232 21.08 -18.86 -3.01
C GLY A 232 21.24 -18.19 -4.36
N ILE A 233 20.23 -18.41 -5.21
CA ILE A 233 20.08 -17.76 -6.50
C ILE A 233 18.71 -17.07 -6.50
N TYR A 234 18.69 -15.78 -6.76
CA TYR A 234 17.47 -14.99 -6.78
C TYR A 234 17.06 -14.57 -8.19
N GLN A 235 15.80 -14.22 -8.33
CA GLN A 235 15.26 -13.52 -9.49
C GLN A 235 14.48 -12.29 -9.04
N VAL A 236 14.45 -11.26 -9.87
CA VAL A 236 13.64 -10.06 -9.65
C VAL A 236 12.50 -9.97 -10.65
N SER A 237 11.35 -9.46 -10.20
CA SER A 237 10.20 -9.19 -11.07
C SER A 237 10.44 -7.94 -11.93
N GLN A 238 11.09 -6.95 -11.34
CA GLN A 238 11.55 -5.72 -12.00
C GLN A 238 13.01 -5.48 -11.65
N LYS A 239 13.79 -5.01 -12.63
CA LYS A 239 15.21 -4.68 -12.39
C LYS A 239 15.34 -3.61 -11.32
N MET A 240 16.27 -3.81 -10.39
CA MET A 240 16.61 -2.82 -9.38
C MET A 240 17.24 -1.61 -10.06
N SER A 241 16.89 -0.41 -9.60
CA SER A 241 17.48 0.83 -10.12
C SER A 241 18.96 0.92 -9.75
N PRO A 242 19.85 1.23 -10.69
CA PRO A 242 21.27 1.36 -10.40
C PRO A 242 21.54 2.58 -9.50
N LEU A 243 22.47 2.46 -8.57
CA LEU A 243 22.90 3.56 -7.71
C LEU A 243 23.64 4.66 -8.52
N MET A 244 24.45 4.24 -9.48
CA MET A 244 25.24 5.09 -10.36
C MET A 244 25.26 4.52 -11.78
N GLN A 245 25.72 5.29 -12.74
CA GLN A 245 25.98 4.80 -14.08
C GLN A 245 27.09 3.75 -14.09
N GLY A 246 27.00 2.81 -15.01
CA GLY A 246 27.96 1.71 -15.16
C GLY A 246 27.40 0.35 -14.77
N ASP A 247 28.00 -0.69 -15.29
CA ASP A 247 27.58 -2.07 -15.09
C ASP A 247 27.84 -2.61 -13.68
N THR A 248 28.73 -1.97 -12.91
CA THR A 248 28.96 -2.29 -11.49
C THR A 248 27.64 -2.25 -10.70
N TYR A 249 26.77 -1.29 -10.99
CA TYR A 249 25.53 -1.03 -10.22
C TYR A 249 24.26 -1.56 -10.89
N ARG A 250 24.37 -2.28 -11.99
CA ARG A 250 23.18 -2.86 -12.65
C ARG A 250 22.58 -4.00 -11.83
N SER A 251 21.28 -4.16 -11.93
CA SER A 251 20.47 -5.11 -11.14
C SER A 251 21.02 -6.54 -11.15
N GLU A 252 21.55 -6.99 -12.30
CA GLU A 252 22.07 -8.35 -12.48
C GLU A 252 23.39 -8.59 -11.76
N ASN A 253 24.15 -7.52 -11.47
CA ASN A 253 25.44 -7.57 -10.79
C ASN A 253 25.34 -7.24 -9.29
N VAL A 254 24.13 -7.10 -8.74
CA VAL A 254 23.91 -6.96 -7.30
C VAL A 254 23.98 -8.32 -6.64
N ILE A 255 24.82 -8.42 -5.63
CA ILE A 255 25.06 -9.63 -4.83
C ILE A 255 24.71 -9.32 -3.39
N PHE A 256 23.78 -10.07 -2.80
CA PHE A 256 23.46 -9.97 -1.37
C PHE A 256 24.37 -10.88 -0.57
N THR A 257 24.89 -10.39 0.55
CA THR A 257 25.84 -11.12 1.39
C THR A 257 25.40 -11.08 2.85
N ASP A 258 26.11 -11.82 3.72
CA ASP A 258 26.02 -11.57 5.14
C ASP A 258 26.48 -10.15 5.50
N LEU A 259 26.08 -9.70 6.68
CA LEU A 259 26.17 -8.29 7.08
C LEU A 259 27.58 -7.71 7.01
N TYR A 260 28.61 -8.50 7.31
CA TYR A 260 29.99 -8.03 7.44
C TYR A 260 30.87 -8.32 6.22
N PHE A 261 30.38 -9.09 5.27
CA PHE A 261 31.15 -9.49 4.10
C PHE A 261 31.55 -8.31 3.19
N PRO A 262 30.67 -7.31 2.90
CA PRO A 262 31.07 -6.18 2.05
C PRO A 262 32.32 -5.44 2.57
N GLN A 263 32.37 -5.15 3.85
CA GLN A 263 33.53 -4.54 4.51
C GLN A 263 34.78 -5.38 4.35
N LYS A 264 34.67 -6.71 4.54
CA LYS A 264 35.78 -7.64 4.39
C LYS A 264 36.32 -7.70 2.96
N ALA A 265 35.43 -7.66 1.98
CA ALA A 265 35.76 -7.68 0.54
C ALA A 265 36.40 -6.36 0.07
N GLU A 266 36.03 -5.23 0.65
CA GLU A 266 36.61 -3.90 0.40
C GLU A 266 37.93 -3.69 1.14
N GLY A 267 38.24 -4.52 2.15
CA GLY A 267 39.41 -4.36 2.98
C GLY A 267 39.30 -3.27 4.06
N GLU A 268 38.09 -2.80 4.34
CA GLU A 268 37.83 -1.78 5.32
C GLU A 268 37.71 -2.33 6.75
N THR A 269 38.04 -1.49 7.73
CA THR A 269 38.04 -1.89 9.14
C THR A 269 36.69 -1.73 9.83
N SER A 270 35.80 -0.90 9.26
CA SER A 270 34.51 -0.59 9.85
C SER A 270 33.40 -0.84 8.84
N PRO A 271 32.32 -1.54 9.22
CA PRO A 271 31.17 -1.72 8.36
C PRO A 271 30.44 -0.39 8.15
N LEU A 272 29.82 -0.24 7.00
CA LEU A 272 28.95 0.89 6.69
C LEU A 272 27.49 0.45 6.74
N PHE A 273 26.92 0.42 7.93
CA PHE A 273 25.50 0.19 8.16
C PHE A 273 24.72 1.42 7.72
N GLN A 274 23.99 1.30 6.62
CA GLN A 274 23.26 2.42 6.04
C GLN A 274 21.84 2.53 6.60
N ARG A 275 21.19 1.37 6.76
CA ARG A 275 19.77 1.29 7.13
C ARG A 275 19.54 0.21 8.17
N ALA A 276 18.61 0.45 9.09
CA ALA A 276 18.07 -0.60 9.93
C ALA A 276 16.53 -0.62 9.82
N TYR A 277 15.97 -1.79 9.52
CA TYR A 277 14.54 -2.00 9.45
C TYR A 277 14.07 -2.75 10.70
N PHE A 278 13.02 -2.25 11.36
CA PHE A 278 12.42 -2.86 12.54
C PHE A 278 11.01 -3.30 12.22
N LYS A 279 10.73 -4.59 12.34
CA LYS A 279 9.43 -5.18 12.04
C LYS A 279 8.52 -5.10 13.25
N VAL A 280 7.32 -4.52 13.09
CA VAL A 280 6.27 -4.53 14.11
C VAL A 280 5.58 -5.89 14.13
N GLY A 281 5.45 -6.49 15.31
CA GLY A 281 4.84 -7.81 15.48
C GLY A 281 3.33 -7.81 15.21
N ASN A 282 2.63 -6.76 15.64
CA ASN A 282 1.20 -6.58 15.41
C ASN A 282 0.94 -5.19 14.82
N VAL A 283 0.44 -5.15 13.61
CA VAL A 283 0.17 -3.91 12.86
C VAL A 283 -0.80 -2.97 13.60
N ASN A 284 -1.69 -3.51 14.42
CA ASN A 284 -2.64 -2.69 15.19
C ASN A 284 -1.97 -1.87 16.31
N ASP A 285 -0.77 -2.29 16.74
CA ASP A 285 -0.01 -1.61 17.78
C ASP A 285 1.02 -0.62 17.18
N TYR A 286 0.99 -0.40 15.87
CA TYR A 286 1.99 0.37 15.13
C TYR A 286 2.30 1.73 15.75
N ASP A 287 1.26 2.55 15.98
CA ASP A 287 1.43 3.89 16.55
C ASP A 287 1.96 3.83 17.99
N THR A 288 1.50 2.86 18.78
CA THR A 288 2.00 2.64 20.15
C THR A 288 3.47 2.23 20.16
N VAL A 289 3.87 1.35 19.24
CA VAL A 289 5.27 0.92 19.09
C VAL A 289 6.14 2.09 18.63
N LYS A 290 5.65 2.93 17.72
CA LYS A 290 6.34 4.15 17.28
C LYS A 290 6.67 5.09 18.44
N GLU A 291 5.69 5.34 19.31
CA GLU A 291 5.90 6.20 20.48
C GLU A 291 6.93 5.57 21.45
N ARG A 292 6.87 4.27 21.70
CA ARG A 292 7.85 3.56 22.53
C ARG A 292 9.26 3.61 21.96
N ILE A 293 9.41 3.47 20.63
CA ILE A 293 10.72 3.59 19.96
C ILE A 293 11.31 4.98 20.22
N LYS A 294 10.50 6.05 20.13
CA LYS A 294 10.96 7.42 20.38
C LYS A 294 11.37 7.68 21.82
N GLU A 295 10.91 6.86 22.76
CA GLU A 295 11.31 6.89 24.17
C GLU A 295 12.65 6.19 24.43
N ALA A 296 13.22 5.49 23.45
CA ALA A 296 14.53 4.85 23.57
C ALA A 296 15.61 5.89 23.89
N ASP A 297 16.49 5.53 24.84
CA ASP A 297 17.62 6.38 25.30
C ASP A 297 18.75 6.38 24.25
N ILE A 298 18.51 7.09 23.15
CA ILE A 298 19.46 7.32 22.05
C ILE A 298 19.42 8.80 21.65
N ASP A 299 20.46 9.25 20.94
CA ASP A 299 20.51 10.62 20.41
C ASP A 299 19.73 10.72 19.10
N TRP A 300 18.43 10.98 19.19
CA TRP A 300 17.51 11.09 18.06
C TRP A 300 17.85 12.20 17.05
N GLN A 301 18.72 13.15 17.40
CA GLN A 301 19.18 14.14 16.43
C GLN A 301 20.00 13.54 15.30
N GLN A 302 20.63 12.39 15.54
CA GLN A 302 21.47 11.69 14.57
C GLN A 302 20.68 10.88 13.54
N TYR A 303 19.39 10.62 13.80
CA TYR A 303 18.62 9.63 13.06
C TYR A 303 17.28 10.17 12.58
N ASP A 304 16.86 9.66 11.42
CA ASP A 304 15.49 9.73 10.96
C ASP A 304 14.82 8.36 11.15
N LEU A 305 13.68 8.37 11.83
CA LEU A 305 12.80 7.21 11.93
C LEU A 305 11.68 7.37 10.90
N ILE A 306 11.79 6.62 9.81
CA ILE A 306 10.89 6.69 8.67
C ILE A 306 9.84 5.59 8.82
N ASP A 307 8.58 5.95 8.63
CA ASP A 307 7.48 5.00 8.61
C ASP A 307 7.59 4.09 7.38
N ASN A 308 7.94 2.83 7.58
CA ASN A 308 7.93 1.83 6.52
C ASN A 308 6.71 0.93 6.67
N ASN A 309 5.57 1.49 6.35
CA ASN A 309 4.29 0.78 6.29
C ASN A 309 4.12 0.02 4.96
N GLY A 310 5.22 -0.46 4.37
CA GLY A 310 5.20 -1.15 3.10
C GLY A 310 4.77 -0.24 1.92
N ASN A 311 5.52 0.85 1.67
CA ASN A 311 5.17 1.86 0.66
C ASN A 311 3.79 2.51 0.90
N SER A 312 3.52 2.88 2.15
CA SER A 312 2.20 3.35 2.57
C SER A 312 1.74 4.60 1.83
N GLU A 313 2.62 5.45 1.31
CA GLU A 313 2.17 6.62 0.56
C GLU A 313 1.63 6.25 -0.84
N THR A 314 2.31 5.39 -1.60
CA THR A 314 1.83 5.00 -2.94
C THR A 314 0.75 3.92 -2.86
N MET A 315 0.86 2.96 -1.96
CA MET A 315 -0.19 1.96 -1.73
C MET A 315 -1.35 2.52 -0.92
N SER A 316 -1.10 3.34 0.11
CA SER A 316 -2.13 4.05 0.86
C SER A 316 -2.90 5.02 -0.02
N SER A 317 -2.27 5.73 -0.95
CA SER A 317 -2.98 6.58 -1.91
C SER A 317 -3.90 5.77 -2.80
N ASN A 318 -3.46 4.64 -3.32
CA ASN A 318 -4.27 3.77 -4.17
C ASN A 318 -5.43 3.11 -3.40
N PHE A 319 -5.21 2.67 -2.16
CA PHE A 319 -6.27 2.10 -1.32
C PHE A 319 -7.18 3.16 -0.70
N ASN A 320 -6.65 4.32 -0.31
CA ASN A 320 -7.43 5.47 0.13
C ASN A 320 -8.33 5.99 -1.01
N ASP A 321 -7.86 5.93 -2.25
CA ASP A 321 -8.66 6.30 -3.42
C ASP A 321 -9.80 5.30 -3.65
N LEU A 322 -9.57 3.99 -3.46
CA LEU A 322 -10.64 2.97 -3.51
C LEU A 322 -11.67 3.15 -2.39
N ASP A 323 -11.22 3.44 -1.18
CA ASP A 323 -12.12 3.69 -0.05
C ASP A 323 -12.96 4.95 -0.31
N LYS A 324 -12.35 6.06 -0.74
CA LYS A 324 -13.05 7.29 -1.14
C LYS A 324 -14.00 7.10 -2.32
N ILE A 325 -13.60 6.32 -3.34
CA ILE A 325 -14.46 6.00 -4.48
C ILE A 325 -15.66 5.20 -4.00
N SER A 326 -15.45 4.19 -3.14
CA SER A 326 -16.54 3.37 -2.59
C SER A 326 -17.48 4.20 -1.70
N GLU A 327 -16.95 5.05 -0.84
CA GLU A 327 -17.72 5.96 0.00
C GLU A 327 -18.53 6.97 -0.82
N THR A 328 -17.91 7.58 -1.82
CA THR A 328 -18.57 8.49 -2.75
C THR A 328 -19.68 7.77 -3.54
N MET A 329 -19.42 6.55 -4.00
CA MET A 329 -20.40 5.73 -4.70
C MET A 329 -21.61 5.40 -3.82
N ILE A 330 -21.40 5.00 -2.56
CA ILE A 330 -22.48 4.75 -1.59
C ILE A 330 -23.29 6.03 -1.35
N ALA A 331 -22.65 7.18 -1.19
CA ALA A 331 -23.32 8.46 -0.99
C ALA A 331 -24.15 8.88 -2.20
N VAL A 332 -23.60 8.75 -3.41
CA VAL A 332 -24.30 9.08 -4.67
C VAL A 332 -25.48 8.14 -4.91
N ILE A 333 -25.31 6.83 -4.71
CA ILE A 333 -26.39 5.84 -4.86
C ILE A 333 -27.50 6.10 -3.84
N SER A 334 -27.14 6.40 -2.59
CA SER A 334 -28.11 6.73 -1.54
C SER A 334 -28.90 7.99 -1.88
N ALA A 335 -28.22 9.04 -2.31
CA ALA A 335 -28.87 10.30 -2.70
C ALA A 335 -29.75 10.14 -3.94
N ALA A 336 -29.23 9.51 -5.01
CA ALA A 336 -30.00 9.25 -6.22
C ALA A 336 -31.20 8.35 -5.95
N GLY A 337 -30.99 7.26 -5.20
CA GLY A 337 -32.05 6.36 -4.77
C GLY A 337 -33.16 7.06 -3.97
N PHE A 338 -32.75 7.94 -3.05
CA PHE A 338 -33.69 8.76 -2.27
C PHE A 338 -34.56 9.65 -3.15
N PHE A 339 -34.00 10.39 -4.08
CA PHE A 339 -34.76 11.24 -5.00
C PHE A 339 -35.65 10.43 -5.93
N ILE A 340 -35.15 9.33 -6.49
CA ILE A 340 -35.95 8.43 -7.34
C ILE A 340 -37.17 7.91 -6.57
N LEU A 341 -36.97 7.45 -5.33
CA LEU A 341 -38.06 6.96 -4.50
C LEU A 341 -39.06 8.06 -4.16
N ILE A 342 -38.65 9.29 -3.87
CA ILE A 342 -39.55 10.42 -3.66
C ILE A 342 -40.41 10.64 -4.91
N PHE A 343 -39.82 10.72 -6.10
CA PHE A 343 -40.56 10.92 -7.33
C PHE A 343 -41.54 9.76 -7.63
N VAL A 344 -41.13 8.53 -7.41
CA VAL A 344 -42.00 7.35 -7.58
C VAL A 344 -43.16 7.40 -6.62
N PHE A 345 -42.96 7.73 -5.34
CA PHE A 345 -44.05 7.84 -4.37
C PHE A 345 -44.94 9.05 -4.61
N LEU A 346 -44.41 10.21 -5.03
CA LEU A 346 -45.20 11.35 -5.45
C LEU A 346 -46.13 10.97 -6.61
N PHE A 347 -45.58 10.31 -7.63
CA PHE A 347 -46.40 9.85 -8.77
C PHE A 347 -47.42 8.80 -8.35
N TRP A 348 -47.05 7.88 -7.48
CA TRP A 348 -47.96 6.86 -6.96
C TRP A 348 -49.12 7.46 -6.17
N ILE A 349 -48.85 8.36 -5.26
CA ILE A 349 -49.87 9.00 -4.42
C ILE A 349 -50.74 9.88 -5.29
N LYS A 350 -50.16 10.62 -6.26
CA LYS A 350 -50.95 11.44 -7.20
C LYS A 350 -51.92 10.60 -8.03
N ASN A 351 -51.52 9.42 -8.50
CA ASN A 351 -52.38 8.51 -9.23
C ASN A 351 -53.48 7.82 -8.39
N ARG A 352 -53.39 7.94 -7.05
CA ARG A 352 -54.35 7.36 -6.08
C ARG A 352 -55.20 8.43 -5.38
N VAL A 353 -55.13 9.68 -5.87
CA VAL A 353 -55.84 10.80 -5.24
C VAL A 353 -57.34 10.51 -5.11
N HIS A 354 -57.97 9.85 -6.10
CA HIS A 354 -59.35 9.43 -6.04
C HIS A 354 -59.62 8.42 -4.90
N GLU A 355 -58.83 7.35 -4.79
CA GLU A 355 -58.96 6.35 -3.71
C GLU A 355 -58.77 7.02 -2.35
N ILE A 356 -57.79 7.95 -2.24
CA ILE A 356 -57.52 8.73 -1.04
C ILE A 356 -58.69 9.63 -0.66
N GLY A 357 -59.34 10.28 -1.65
CA GLY A 357 -60.51 11.12 -1.45
C GLY A 357 -61.68 10.31 -0.88
N VAL A 358 -61.94 9.10 -1.40
CA VAL A 358 -62.94 8.17 -0.85
C VAL A 358 -62.61 7.77 0.58
N PHE A 359 -61.36 7.46 0.91
CA PHE A 359 -60.96 7.11 2.28
C PHE A 359 -61.17 8.29 3.26
N LEU A 360 -60.84 9.50 2.85
CA LEU A 360 -61.06 10.69 3.65
C LEU A 360 -62.51 10.98 3.88
N SER A 361 -63.42 10.75 2.87
CA SER A 361 -64.85 10.91 3.01
C SER A 361 -65.49 9.86 3.93
N LEU A 362 -64.86 8.67 4.06
CA LEU A 362 -65.23 7.62 5.02
C LEU A 362 -64.69 7.87 6.42
N GLY A 363 -64.01 9.01 6.65
CA GLY A 363 -63.49 9.39 7.96
C GLY A 363 -62.15 8.73 8.34
N ILE A 364 -61.43 8.11 7.38
CA ILE A 364 -60.10 7.54 7.63
C ILE A 364 -59.08 8.67 7.77
N SER A 365 -58.30 8.65 8.85
CA SER A 365 -57.31 9.70 9.13
C SER A 365 -56.14 9.69 8.14
N ARG A 366 -55.59 10.87 7.85
CA ARG A 366 -54.43 11.03 6.94
C ARG A 366 -53.23 10.15 7.34
N PRO A 367 -52.85 10.06 8.65
CA PRO A 367 -51.76 9.15 9.06
C PRO A 367 -52.03 7.67 8.74
N ALA A 368 -53.30 7.24 8.84
CA ALA A 368 -53.67 5.87 8.55
C ALA A 368 -53.50 5.55 7.03
N ILE A 369 -53.78 6.53 6.16
CA ILE A 369 -53.59 6.41 4.71
C ILE A 369 -52.07 6.34 4.38
N ILE A 370 -51.25 7.21 5.00
CA ILE A 370 -49.80 7.16 4.84
C ILE A 370 -49.26 5.83 5.33
N GLY A 371 -49.71 5.34 6.50
CA GLY A 371 -49.34 4.04 7.06
C GLY A 371 -49.64 2.86 6.14
N GLN A 372 -50.79 2.91 5.41
CA GLN A 372 -51.11 1.90 4.42
C GLN A 372 -50.13 1.91 3.24
N ILE A 373 -49.82 3.10 2.69
CA ILE A 373 -48.88 3.26 1.58
C ILE A 373 -47.48 2.81 2.03
N TRP A 374 -47.05 3.17 3.25
CA TRP A 374 -45.81 2.74 3.84
C TRP A 374 -45.73 1.21 3.97
N THR A 375 -46.81 0.56 4.46
CA THR A 375 -46.84 -0.91 4.59
C THR A 375 -46.75 -1.60 3.22
N GLU A 376 -47.42 -1.09 2.19
CA GLU A 376 -47.31 -1.58 0.79
C GLU A 376 -45.88 -1.46 0.28
N ALA A 377 -45.20 -0.30 0.53
CA ALA A 377 -43.86 -0.05 0.11
C ALA A 377 -42.83 -0.96 0.84
N VAL A 378 -42.98 -1.12 2.15
CA VAL A 378 -42.08 -1.96 2.97
C VAL A 378 -42.21 -3.44 2.59
N MET A 379 -43.42 -3.95 2.33
CA MET A 379 -43.62 -5.32 1.86
C MET A 379 -42.91 -5.58 0.53
N THR A 380 -43.04 -4.67 -0.40
CA THR A 380 -42.39 -4.77 -1.72
C THR A 380 -40.85 -4.67 -1.56
N ALA A 381 -40.40 -3.73 -0.73
CA ALA A 381 -38.97 -3.54 -0.45
C ALA A 381 -38.33 -4.73 0.24
N PHE A 382 -39.01 -5.35 1.18
CA PHE A 382 -38.52 -6.56 1.85
C PHE A 382 -38.21 -7.67 0.84
N LEU A 383 -39.10 -7.90 -0.12
CA LEU A 383 -38.87 -8.88 -1.18
C LEU A 383 -37.72 -8.46 -2.10
N SER A 384 -37.59 -7.16 -2.39
CA SER A 384 -36.47 -6.62 -3.19
C SER A 384 -35.13 -6.82 -2.53
N VAL A 385 -35.02 -6.54 -1.22
CA VAL A 385 -33.82 -6.71 -0.43
C VAL A 385 -33.41 -8.19 -0.35
N LEU A 386 -34.39 -9.11 -0.17
CA LEU A 386 -34.09 -10.54 -0.19
C LEU A 386 -33.54 -11.01 -1.55
N LEU A 387 -34.06 -10.49 -2.65
CA LEU A 387 -33.53 -10.78 -3.99
C LEU A 387 -32.14 -10.18 -4.19
N SER A 388 -31.91 -8.97 -3.69
CA SER A 388 -30.58 -8.33 -3.76
C SER A 388 -29.52 -9.13 -3.00
N PHE A 389 -29.86 -9.71 -1.86
CA PHE A 389 -28.95 -10.56 -1.07
C PHE A 389 -28.44 -11.78 -1.86
N ALA A 390 -29.27 -12.32 -2.75
CA ALA A 390 -28.88 -13.45 -3.59
C ALA A 390 -27.96 -13.03 -4.76
N ILE A 391 -28.13 -11.83 -5.30
CA ILE A 391 -27.44 -11.38 -6.52
C ILE A 391 -26.25 -10.48 -6.22
N ALA A 392 -26.28 -9.69 -5.14
CA ALA A 392 -25.22 -8.78 -4.76
C ALA A 392 -23.82 -9.41 -4.70
N PRO A 393 -23.60 -10.65 -4.20
CA PRO A 393 -22.27 -11.25 -4.20
C PRO A 393 -21.65 -11.39 -5.58
N ALA A 394 -22.46 -11.72 -6.60
CA ALA A 394 -21.98 -11.83 -7.98
C ALA A 394 -21.64 -10.46 -8.58
N VAL A 395 -22.52 -9.47 -8.37
CA VAL A 395 -22.30 -8.09 -8.84
C VAL A 395 -21.08 -7.46 -8.17
N SER A 396 -20.91 -7.66 -6.87
CA SER A 396 -19.78 -7.15 -6.10
C SER A 396 -18.44 -7.71 -6.59
N ARG A 397 -18.35 -9.01 -6.89
CA ARG A 397 -17.15 -9.62 -7.46
C ARG A 397 -16.79 -9.01 -8.81
N THR A 398 -17.75 -8.90 -9.70
CA THR A 398 -17.52 -8.31 -11.04
C THR A 398 -17.08 -6.85 -10.95
N ALA A 399 -17.69 -6.07 -10.04
CA ALA A 399 -17.30 -4.69 -9.81
C ALA A 399 -15.89 -4.56 -9.23
N ALA A 400 -15.52 -5.41 -8.28
CA ALA A 400 -14.18 -5.43 -7.71
C ALA A 400 -13.12 -5.84 -8.75
N ASP A 401 -13.37 -6.88 -9.54
CA ASP A 401 -12.46 -7.31 -10.61
C ASP A 401 -12.23 -6.20 -11.64
N TYR A 402 -13.27 -5.45 -12.00
CA TYR A 402 -13.15 -4.31 -12.90
C TYR A 402 -12.32 -3.16 -12.31
N LEU A 403 -12.55 -2.81 -11.04
CA LEU A 403 -11.80 -1.74 -10.36
C LEU A 403 -10.32 -2.10 -10.25
N VAL A 404 -10.02 -3.34 -9.88
CA VAL A 404 -8.65 -3.86 -9.80
C VAL A 404 -7.96 -3.84 -11.17
N ALA A 405 -8.62 -4.33 -12.22
CA ALA A 405 -8.06 -4.33 -13.58
C ALA A 405 -7.73 -2.90 -14.06
N ARG A 406 -8.59 -1.93 -13.74
CA ARG A 406 -8.38 -0.53 -14.09
C ARG A 406 -7.20 0.09 -13.33
N GLN A 407 -7.00 -0.27 -12.06
CA GLN A 407 -5.85 0.20 -11.28
C GLN A 407 -4.54 -0.38 -11.79
N VAL A 408 -4.52 -1.66 -12.17
CA VAL A 408 -3.35 -2.28 -12.79
C VAL A 408 -2.97 -1.56 -14.07
N GLN A 409 -3.94 -1.26 -14.94
CA GLN A 409 -3.67 -0.49 -16.16
C GLN A 409 -3.13 0.92 -15.89
N GLN A 410 -3.71 1.64 -14.93
CA GLN A 410 -3.22 3.00 -14.58
C GLN A 410 -1.82 2.97 -13.96
N ALA A 411 -1.49 1.91 -13.25
CA ALA A 411 -0.19 1.74 -12.67
C ALA A 411 0.86 1.34 -13.73
N GLU A 412 0.49 0.51 -14.72
CA GLU A 412 1.31 0.20 -15.89
C GLU A 412 1.59 1.45 -16.74
N GLU A 413 0.58 2.27 -17.03
CA GLU A 413 0.73 3.54 -17.75
C GLU A 413 1.64 4.54 -17.00
N LYS A 414 1.55 4.60 -15.65
CA LYS A 414 2.47 5.42 -14.85
C LYS A 414 3.89 4.89 -14.88
N ALA A 415 4.09 3.58 -14.77
CA ALA A 415 5.40 2.96 -14.83
C ALA A 415 6.07 3.16 -16.21
N GLU A 416 5.31 3.09 -17.28
CA GLU A 416 5.78 3.37 -18.65
C GLU A 416 6.18 4.84 -18.82
N ASN A 417 5.45 5.78 -18.25
CA ASN A 417 5.76 7.21 -18.27
C ASN A 417 6.94 7.60 -17.34
N ASP A 418 7.22 6.82 -16.31
CA ASP A 418 8.33 7.05 -15.37
C ASP A 418 9.60 6.26 -15.74
N SER A 419 9.55 5.37 -16.74
CA SER A 419 10.69 4.56 -17.19
C SER A 419 11.89 5.34 -17.76
N GLY A 420 11.79 6.67 -17.84
CA GLY A 420 12.90 7.56 -18.21
C GLY A 420 13.44 8.43 -17.06
N LYS A 421 12.90 8.30 -15.85
CA LYS A 421 13.37 9.04 -14.69
C LYS A 421 14.20 8.12 -13.79
N VAL A 422 15.42 8.56 -13.48
CA VAL A 422 16.26 7.89 -12.47
C VAL A 422 15.48 7.90 -11.17
N ALA A 423 14.95 6.76 -10.78
CA ALA A 423 14.29 6.60 -9.49
C ALA A 423 15.39 6.65 -8.43
N THR A 424 15.53 7.77 -7.77
CA THR A 424 16.40 7.97 -6.60
C THR A 424 15.79 7.34 -5.40
N GLU A 425 15.00 6.43 -5.33
CA GLU A 425 14.52 5.66 -4.18
C GLU A 425 13.46 4.66 -4.65
N TYR A 426 13.70 3.44 -4.29
CA TYR A 426 12.77 2.34 -4.15
C TYR A 426 11.36 2.58 -4.72
N THR A 427 11.18 2.23 -5.99
CA THR A 427 9.84 2.07 -6.55
C THR A 427 9.37 0.67 -6.15
N ALA A 428 8.39 0.60 -5.27
CA ALA A 428 7.79 -0.68 -4.91
C ALA A 428 7.32 -1.38 -6.20
N PRO A 429 7.68 -2.66 -6.37
CA PRO A 429 7.12 -3.43 -7.46
C PRO A 429 5.60 -3.44 -7.32
N GLN A 430 4.93 -3.26 -8.43
CA GLN A 430 3.51 -3.51 -8.52
C GLN A 430 3.28 -4.97 -8.11
N GLN A 431 2.81 -5.16 -6.89
CA GLN A 431 2.32 -6.47 -6.51
C GLN A 431 1.20 -6.83 -7.50
N ASN A 432 1.32 -8.01 -8.11
CA ASN A 432 0.18 -8.68 -8.71
C ASN A 432 -0.93 -8.66 -7.66
N VAL A 433 -1.90 -7.77 -7.85
CA VAL A 433 -3.02 -7.61 -6.92
C VAL A 433 -3.66 -8.98 -6.81
N GLN A 434 -3.47 -9.64 -5.67
CA GLN A 434 -4.13 -10.92 -5.41
C GLN A 434 -5.63 -10.67 -5.59
N LYS A 435 -6.31 -11.62 -6.24
CA LYS A 435 -7.77 -11.57 -6.47
C LYS A 435 -8.44 -11.11 -5.18
N VAL A 436 -9.08 -9.95 -5.25
CA VAL A 436 -9.77 -9.37 -4.09
C VAL A 436 -10.92 -10.31 -3.72
N ASN A 437 -10.85 -10.91 -2.56
CA ASN A 437 -11.90 -11.80 -2.10
C ASN A 437 -13.03 -10.97 -1.50
N VAL A 438 -14.02 -10.64 -2.35
CA VAL A 438 -15.17 -9.83 -1.95
C VAL A 438 -16.12 -10.66 -1.12
N THR A 439 -16.16 -10.42 0.19
CA THR A 439 -17.07 -11.07 1.13
C THR A 439 -18.11 -10.08 1.63
N ILE A 440 -19.39 -10.48 1.62
CA ILE A 440 -20.46 -9.70 2.22
C ILE A 440 -20.72 -10.26 3.62
N THR A 441 -20.51 -9.43 4.65
CA THR A 441 -20.72 -9.84 6.03
C THR A 441 -22.20 -9.76 6.45
N PRO A 442 -22.67 -10.51 7.46
CA PRO A 442 -24.03 -10.38 7.99
C PRO A 442 -24.37 -8.96 8.44
N ALA A 443 -23.38 -8.20 8.94
CA ALA A 443 -23.56 -6.82 9.34
C ALA A 443 -23.91 -5.91 8.14
N MET A 444 -23.36 -6.16 6.97
CA MET A 444 -23.67 -5.40 5.74
C MET A 444 -25.11 -5.65 5.27
N TYR A 445 -25.60 -6.89 5.34
CA TYR A 445 -26.99 -7.19 5.04
C TYR A 445 -27.96 -6.45 5.98
N LEU A 446 -27.62 -6.38 7.27
CA LEU A 446 -28.42 -5.64 8.24
C LEU A 446 -28.36 -4.13 7.99
N ALA A 447 -27.19 -3.60 7.69
CA ALA A 447 -27.00 -2.18 7.39
C ALA A 447 -27.76 -1.76 6.12
N ASP A 448 -27.70 -2.58 5.06
CA ASP A 448 -28.45 -2.34 3.82
C ASP A 448 -29.96 -2.37 4.06
N GLY A 449 -30.46 -3.40 4.74
CA GLY A 449 -31.90 -3.49 5.08
C GLY A 449 -32.38 -2.30 5.90
N ALA A 450 -31.62 -1.85 6.88
CA ALA A 450 -31.92 -0.66 7.67
C ALA A 450 -31.86 0.63 6.83
N GLY A 451 -30.84 0.77 5.99
CA GLY A 451 -30.66 1.90 5.08
C GLY A 451 -31.81 2.02 4.08
N VAL A 452 -32.19 0.93 3.42
CA VAL A 452 -33.33 0.88 2.49
C VAL A 452 -34.64 1.21 3.21
N LEU A 453 -34.85 0.70 4.42
CA LEU A 453 -36.02 1.01 5.23
C LEU A 453 -36.09 2.52 5.56
N LEU A 454 -34.97 3.13 5.91
CA LEU A 454 -34.88 4.57 6.16
C LEU A 454 -35.17 5.39 4.90
N LEU A 455 -34.60 5.00 3.76
CA LEU A 455 -34.85 5.64 2.46
C LEU A 455 -36.33 5.60 2.09
N ILE A 456 -36.98 4.46 2.22
CA ILE A 456 -38.40 4.29 1.92
C ILE A 456 -39.25 5.09 2.91
N THR A 457 -39.00 5.00 4.18
CA THR A 457 -39.78 5.69 5.20
C THR A 457 -39.74 7.21 5.00
N SER A 458 -38.55 7.77 4.81
CA SER A 458 -38.36 9.20 4.56
C SER A 458 -39.00 9.64 3.24
N SER A 459 -38.85 8.85 2.17
CA SER A 459 -39.44 9.14 0.86
C SER A 459 -40.98 9.11 0.88
N VAL A 460 -41.60 8.12 1.55
CA VAL A 460 -43.06 8.01 1.71
C VAL A 460 -43.59 9.15 2.57
N MET A 461 -42.90 9.53 3.66
CA MET A 461 -43.31 10.63 4.52
C MET A 461 -43.30 11.97 3.78
N ILE A 462 -42.23 12.29 3.07
CA ILE A 462 -42.09 13.53 2.29
C ILE A 462 -43.17 13.59 1.19
N SER A 463 -43.32 12.52 0.43
CA SER A 463 -44.30 12.44 -0.66
C SER A 463 -45.73 12.48 -0.13
N GLY A 464 -46.02 11.76 0.96
CA GLY A 464 -47.33 11.73 1.60
C GLY A 464 -47.78 13.10 2.16
N ILE A 465 -46.87 13.77 2.87
CA ILE A 465 -47.15 15.11 3.41
C ILE A 465 -47.43 16.13 2.28
N SER A 466 -46.62 16.06 1.21
CA SER A 466 -46.75 16.98 0.07
C SER A 466 -48.13 16.90 -0.63
N VAL A 467 -48.66 15.67 -0.76
CA VAL A 467 -49.95 15.46 -1.45
C VAL A 467 -51.13 15.63 -0.50
N LEU A 468 -51.04 15.14 0.73
CA LEU A 468 -52.14 15.15 1.71
C LEU A 468 -52.35 16.52 2.42
N LYS A 469 -51.46 17.49 2.24
CA LYS A 469 -51.67 18.89 2.70
C LYS A 469 -52.76 19.61 1.92
N ARG A 470 -53.13 19.15 0.71
CA ARG A 470 -54.24 19.75 -0.09
C ARG A 470 -55.60 19.52 0.60
N ASN A 471 -56.52 20.48 0.45
CA ASN A 471 -57.84 20.37 1.03
C ASN A 471 -58.63 19.25 0.35
N PRO A 472 -59.49 18.48 1.08
CA PRO A 472 -60.34 17.46 0.48
C PRO A 472 -61.27 18.00 -0.61
N LYS A 473 -61.71 19.28 -0.51
CA LYS A 473 -62.51 19.98 -1.53
C LYS A 473 -61.79 20.14 -2.86
N ASP A 474 -60.48 20.50 -2.81
CA ASP A 474 -59.67 20.70 -4.01
C ASP A 474 -59.37 19.34 -4.68
N ILE A 475 -59.24 18.29 -3.87
CA ILE A 475 -59.03 16.91 -4.34
C ILE A 475 -60.28 16.39 -5.07
N LEU A 476 -61.49 16.77 -4.59
CA LEU A 476 -62.77 16.33 -5.20
C LEU A 476 -63.18 17.23 -6.40
N SER A 477 -62.75 18.51 -6.43
CA SER A 477 -63.05 19.42 -7.55
C SER A 477 -62.17 19.22 -8.79
N GLU A 478 -60.99 18.65 -8.66
CA GLU A 478 -60.17 18.21 -9.81
C GLU A 478 -60.77 16.96 -10.51
N MET A 479 -61.90 16.45 -10.01
CA MET A 479 -62.61 15.26 -10.51
C MET A 479 -63.90 15.57 -11.35
N SER A 480 -64.28 16.79 -11.45
CA SER A 480 -65.30 17.28 -12.30
C SER A 480 -64.65 18.01 -13.52
#